data_9d8aa5320a7b8a8e371aa4e95f4054e1
#
_entry.id   9d8aa5320a7b8a8e371aa4e95f4054e1
#
_cell.length_a   1.000
_cell.length_b   1.000
_cell.length_c   1.000
_cell.angle_alpha   90.00
_cell.angle_beta   90.00
_cell.angle_gamma   90.00
#
_symmetry.space_group_name_H-M   'P 1'
#
loop_
_entity.id
_entity.type
_entity.pdbx_description
1 polymer ?
#
loop_
_entity_poly.entity_id
_entity_poly.type
_entity_poly.pdbx_seq_one_letter_code
_entity_poly.pdbx_strand_id
1 'polypeptide(L)'
;MKHTFAIEDDFYLDGEKLHIISGSIHYFRVVPEYWRDRLLKLKAMGCNTVETYIPWNFHEASKGVFDFTGMRDVEAFVRLAQALGLWVILRPTPYICGEWEFGGLPAWLLREDGIRLRCSDPRYLRHVMDYYDELIPRLVPLQVTHGGPVLMMQVENEYGSYGDDKAYLSTLRDAMRQRGVDVPLVTSDGPENDMLACGKVDGVFQTGNFGSHAKERFAYMTEKGISPLMCMEFWCGWFDHWGNGGHARTDAKSCAREFAELIDLGHVNIYMFHGGTSFGLWNGANDYEALAPDVTSYDYDAPLSEDGRVTEKYRLFKAAIEARTGHPAPEVALTEIPRRAYGQAKETACAPLLSLAAGRESFHGVSPMSMERLGQSLGYTLYRTTLTHEETLRKLQLVDAADRAQVMLNGQVILTLYDRELLSAHTFDTPVPVRPGDRLDILVENMGRVNYSYKLERQRKGIDSAVVINDHQHYGWDMMTLDEEALSAMVPTGCDAPANAPALHSLTFQAPERADTFLALPGWGKGVVWLNGFTLGRFWEKGPQKRLYIPAPLLREGENKLLILETEGRSGEVWLCDEPDLG
;
A
#
# COMPACT_ATOMS: atom_id res chain seq x y z
N MET A 1 -23.00 -25.18 -2.29
CA MET A 1 -23.91 -25.46 -3.43
C MET A 1 -23.38 -24.69 -4.61
N LYS A 2 -23.49 -25.18 -5.82
CA LYS A 2 -23.11 -24.43 -7.02
C LYS A 2 -24.25 -23.47 -7.36
N HIS A 3 -23.89 -22.24 -7.75
CA HIS A 3 -24.82 -21.20 -8.15
C HIS A 3 -24.50 -20.71 -9.57
N THR A 4 -25.46 -20.06 -10.21
CA THR A 4 -25.28 -19.37 -11.49
C THR A 4 -25.41 -17.87 -11.26
N PHE A 5 -24.42 -17.10 -11.66
CA PHE A 5 -24.49 -15.65 -11.65
C PHE A 5 -24.42 -15.13 -13.09
N ALA A 6 -25.39 -14.32 -13.46
CA ALA A 6 -25.53 -13.78 -14.82
C ALA A 6 -25.70 -12.25 -14.77
N ILE A 7 -25.15 -11.59 -15.80
CA ILE A 7 -25.34 -10.16 -16.05
C ILE A 7 -26.17 -10.06 -17.35
N GLU A 8 -27.41 -9.60 -17.22
CA GLU A 8 -28.37 -9.45 -18.33
C GLU A 8 -28.89 -8.01 -18.36
N ASP A 9 -30.19 -7.76 -18.21
CA ASP A 9 -30.78 -6.45 -17.97
C ASP A 9 -30.59 -5.97 -16.52
N ASP A 10 -30.21 -6.91 -15.64
CA ASP A 10 -29.85 -6.72 -14.23
C ASP A 10 -28.85 -7.81 -13.81
N PHE A 11 -28.45 -7.85 -12.55
CA PHE A 11 -27.69 -8.97 -12.00
C PHE A 11 -28.61 -10.03 -11.47
N TYR A 12 -28.33 -11.29 -11.84
CA TYR A 12 -29.14 -12.45 -11.45
C TYR A 12 -28.28 -13.52 -10.78
N LEU A 13 -28.78 -14.03 -9.67
CA LEU A 13 -28.23 -15.21 -8.99
C LEU A 13 -29.29 -16.30 -8.98
N ASP A 14 -29.00 -17.44 -9.59
CA ASP A 14 -29.95 -18.57 -9.78
C ASP A 14 -31.30 -18.14 -10.42
N GLY A 15 -31.25 -17.15 -11.30
CA GLY A 15 -32.43 -16.60 -11.98
C GLY A 15 -33.20 -15.54 -11.18
N GLU A 16 -32.83 -15.28 -9.94
CA GLU A 16 -33.43 -14.23 -9.12
C GLU A 16 -32.58 -12.95 -9.15
N LYS A 17 -33.23 -11.78 -9.20
CA LYS A 17 -32.50 -10.50 -9.20
C LYS A 17 -31.71 -10.31 -7.91
N LEU A 18 -30.43 -9.97 -8.06
CA LEU A 18 -29.51 -9.66 -6.97
C LEU A 18 -29.08 -8.20 -7.03
N HIS A 19 -29.60 -7.38 -6.14
CA HIS A 19 -29.09 -6.02 -5.96
C HIS A 19 -27.80 -6.06 -5.14
N ILE A 20 -26.65 -5.78 -5.77
CA ILE A 20 -25.34 -5.79 -5.10
C ILE A 20 -25.12 -4.48 -4.36
N ILE A 21 -24.97 -4.57 -3.04
CA ILE A 21 -24.42 -3.53 -2.17
C ILE A 21 -23.19 -4.13 -1.52
N SER A 22 -22.02 -3.69 -1.98
CA SER A 22 -20.71 -4.21 -1.62
C SER A 22 -19.89 -3.17 -0.88
N GLY A 23 -18.82 -3.60 -0.22
CA GLY A 23 -17.81 -2.72 0.33
C GLY A 23 -16.43 -3.32 0.26
N SER A 24 -15.45 -2.48 -0.04
CA SER A 24 -14.05 -2.87 -0.14
C SER A 24 -13.42 -3.05 1.23
N ILE A 25 -12.83 -4.23 1.44
CA ILE A 25 -11.96 -4.55 2.57
C ILE A 25 -10.71 -5.20 2.00
N HIS A 26 -9.58 -4.54 2.14
CA HIS A 26 -8.30 -5.08 1.70
C HIS A 26 -7.75 -6.03 2.76
N TYR A 27 -7.86 -7.37 2.53
CA TYR A 27 -7.37 -8.37 3.49
C TYR A 27 -5.91 -8.14 3.89
N PHE A 28 -5.09 -7.62 2.98
CA PHE A 28 -3.67 -7.34 3.17
C PHE A 28 -3.38 -6.07 4.02
N ARG A 29 -4.41 -5.29 4.38
CA ARG A 29 -4.35 -4.12 5.28
C ARG A 29 -4.97 -4.37 6.66
N VAL A 30 -5.38 -5.62 6.93
CA VAL A 30 -6.04 -6.02 8.18
C VAL A 30 -5.40 -7.31 8.68
N VAL A 31 -5.04 -7.37 9.95
CA VAL A 31 -4.55 -8.64 10.54
C VAL A 31 -5.63 -9.72 10.45
N PRO A 32 -5.29 -10.99 10.15
CA PRO A 32 -6.26 -12.06 9.89
C PRO A 32 -7.28 -12.28 11.01
N GLU A 33 -6.87 -12.07 12.26
CA GLU A 33 -7.73 -12.20 13.44
C GLU A 33 -8.89 -11.20 13.44
N TYR A 34 -8.76 -10.09 12.70
CA TYR A 34 -9.77 -9.05 12.58
C TYR A 34 -10.61 -9.10 11.30
N TRP A 35 -10.29 -9.97 10.35
CA TRP A 35 -11.11 -10.14 9.13
C TRP A 35 -12.57 -10.42 9.45
N ARG A 36 -12.81 -11.32 10.43
CA ARG A 36 -14.17 -11.67 10.84
C ARG A 36 -14.95 -10.46 11.37
N ASP A 37 -14.35 -9.63 12.21
CA ASP A 37 -14.96 -8.43 12.75
C ASP A 37 -15.37 -7.45 11.64
N ARG A 38 -14.46 -7.18 10.71
CA ARG A 38 -14.69 -6.25 9.59
C ARG A 38 -15.78 -6.75 8.66
N LEU A 39 -15.79 -8.04 8.31
CA LEU A 39 -16.82 -8.68 7.49
C LEU A 39 -18.19 -8.71 8.20
N LEU A 40 -18.24 -8.96 9.50
CA LEU A 40 -19.49 -8.91 10.26
C LEU A 40 -20.07 -7.50 10.30
N LYS A 41 -19.23 -6.47 10.47
CA LYS A 41 -19.67 -5.06 10.44
C LYS A 41 -20.15 -4.65 9.05
N LEU A 42 -19.53 -5.14 7.98
CA LEU A 42 -20.02 -4.96 6.60
C LEU A 42 -21.43 -5.53 6.45
N LYS A 43 -21.64 -6.77 6.87
CA LYS A 43 -22.95 -7.42 6.86
C LYS A 43 -23.98 -6.70 7.72
N ALA A 44 -23.60 -6.25 8.92
CA ALA A 44 -24.46 -5.52 9.85
C ALA A 44 -24.85 -4.12 9.35
N MET A 45 -24.08 -3.55 8.41
CA MET A 45 -24.47 -2.32 7.71
C MET A 45 -25.57 -2.57 6.67
N GLY A 46 -25.73 -3.83 6.20
CA GLY A 46 -26.71 -4.21 5.18
C GLY A 46 -26.10 -4.58 3.83
N CYS A 47 -24.77 -4.62 3.73
CA CYS A 47 -24.09 -5.11 2.54
C CYS A 47 -24.23 -6.63 2.41
N ASN A 48 -24.36 -7.11 1.17
CA ASN A 48 -24.46 -8.53 0.84
C ASN A 48 -23.18 -9.07 0.18
N THR A 49 -22.24 -8.20 -0.16
CA THR A 49 -21.05 -8.54 -0.93
C THR A 49 -19.83 -7.82 -0.32
N VAL A 50 -18.67 -8.45 -0.35
CA VAL A 50 -17.38 -7.82 -0.07
C VAL A 50 -16.53 -7.81 -1.33
N GLU A 51 -15.76 -6.75 -1.53
CA GLU A 51 -14.78 -6.65 -2.60
C GLU A 51 -13.37 -6.61 -2.02
N THR A 52 -12.40 -7.19 -2.73
CA THR A 52 -10.98 -7.01 -2.42
C THR A 52 -10.10 -7.10 -3.66
N TYR A 53 -9.02 -6.31 -3.66
CA TYR A 53 -7.89 -6.45 -4.56
C TYR A 53 -6.98 -7.60 -4.14
N ILE A 54 -6.11 -8.04 -5.06
CA ILE A 54 -5.04 -9.01 -4.80
C ILE A 54 -3.73 -8.42 -5.34
N PRO A 55 -2.88 -7.80 -4.48
CA PRO A 55 -1.66 -7.16 -4.96
C PRO A 55 -0.59 -8.19 -5.32
N TRP A 56 -0.11 -8.17 -6.54
CA TRP A 56 0.90 -9.11 -7.05
C TRP A 56 2.19 -9.07 -6.21
N ASN A 57 2.74 -7.88 -5.97
CA ASN A 57 3.98 -7.72 -5.21
C ASN A 57 3.91 -8.20 -3.75
N PHE A 58 2.71 -8.28 -3.17
CA PHE A 58 2.52 -8.80 -1.82
C PHE A 58 2.62 -10.32 -1.78
N HIS A 59 2.24 -10.98 -2.87
CA HIS A 59 2.30 -12.43 -3.02
C HIS A 59 3.61 -12.91 -3.65
N GLU A 60 4.27 -12.09 -4.47
CA GLU A 60 5.54 -12.38 -5.14
C GLU A 60 6.52 -11.22 -4.95
N ALA A 61 6.92 -10.96 -3.70
CA ALA A 61 7.87 -9.90 -3.36
C ALA A 61 9.26 -10.14 -3.99
N SER A 62 9.64 -11.40 -4.15
CA SER A 62 10.84 -11.85 -4.86
C SER A 62 10.43 -12.76 -6.01
N LYS A 63 11.02 -12.55 -7.19
CA LYS A 63 10.65 -13.27 -8.41
C LYS A 63 10.67 -14.80 -8.22
N GLY A 64 9.56 -15.45 -8.52
CA GLY A 64 9.37 -16.89 -8.42
C GLY A 64 9.14 -17.42 -7.00
N VAL A 65 9.02 -16.53 -6.00
CA VAL A 65 8.75 -16.91 -4.61
C VAL A 65 7.36 -16.40 -4.22
N PHE A 66 6.40 -17.31 -4.20
CA PHE A 66 5.01 -16.99 -3.90
C PHE A 66 4.66 -17.33 -2.45
N ASP A 67 3.93 -16.43 -1.79
CA ASP A 67 3.41 -16.61 -0.43
C ASP A 67 1.91 -16.28 -0.37
N PHE A 68 1.12 -17.25 0.10
CA PHE A 68 -0.32 -17.16 0.31
C PHE A 68 -0.68 -17.55 1.76
N THR A 69 0.16 -17.19 2.73
CA THR A 69 -0.03 -17.52 4.15
C THR A 69 -0.26 -16.28 5.02
N GLY A 70 -0.86 -16.45 6.19
CA GLY A 70 -1.09 -15.36 7.15
C GLY A 70 -1.89 -14.21 6.53
N MET A 71 -1.37 -13.00 6.56
CA MET A 71 -2.00 -11.83 5.93
C MET A 71 -2.11 -11.94 4.40
N ARG A 72 -1.40 -12.89 3.77
CA ARG A 72 -1.43 -13.15 2.33
C ARG A 72 -2.42 -14.24 1.95
N ASP A 73 -3.15 -14.84 2.90
CA ASP A 73 -4.09 -15.93 2.62
C ASP A 73 -5.45 -15.41 2.12
N VAL A 74 -5.49 -15.02 0.84
CA VAL A 74 -6.71 -14.56 0.17
C VAL A 74 -7.80 -15.65 0.14
N GLU A 75 -7.42 -16.92 0.04
CA GLU A 75 -8.39 -18.03 0.04
C GLU A 75 -9.11 -18.13 1.38
N ALA A 76 -8.38 -18.02 2.51
CA ALA A 76 -8.99 -17.99 3.85
C ALA A 76 -9.92 -16.79 4.04
N PHE A 77 -9.55 -15.60 3.55
CA PHE A 77 -10.42 -14.42 3.59
C PHE A 77 -11.73 -14.64 2.82
N VAL A 78 -11.65 -15.15 1.58
CA VAL A 78 -12.82 -15.44 0.74
C VAL A 78 -13.71 -16.52 1.36
N ARG A 79 -13.13 -17.59 1.90
CA ARG A 79 -13.89 -18.65 2.59
C ARG A 79 -14.56 -18.14 3.86
N LEU A 80 -13.92 -17.24 4.58
CA LEU A 80 -14.50 -16.59 5.75
C LEU A 80 -15.70 -15.72 5.35
N ALA A 81 -15.61 -14.94 4.28
CA ALA A 81 -16.73 -14.16 3.74
C ALA A 81 -17.91 -15.10 3.39
N GLN A 82 -17.65 -16.23 2.71
CA GLN A 82 -18.66 -17.25 2.42
C GLN A 82 -19.32 -17.81 3.69
N ALA A 83 -18.52 -18.16 4.70
CA ALA A 83 -19.03 -18.70 5.98
C ALA A 83 -19.93 -17.70 6.71
N LEU A 84 -19.73 -16.40 6.47
CA LEU A 84 -20.56 -15.32 7.00
C LEU A 84 -21.77 -15.00 6.11
N GLY A 85 -21.93 -15.69 4.96
CA GLY A 85 -23.02 -15.48 4.02
C GLY A 85 -22.89 -14.20 3.20
N LEU A 86 -21.65 -13.78 2.89
CA LEU A 86 -21.33 -12.70 1.98
C LEU A 86 -20.89 -13.25 0.64
N TRP A 87 -21.32 -12.61 -0.45
CA TRP A 87 -20.75 -12.79 -1.77
C TRP A 87 -19.43 -12.03 -1.89
N VAL A 88 -18.66 -12.33 -2.94
CA VAL A 88 -17.34 -11.75 -3.12
C VAL A 88 -17.14 -11.25 -4.55
N ILE A 89 -16.54 -10.08 -4.69
CA ILE A 89 -15.97 -9.58 -5.94
C ILE A 89 -14.44 -9.62 -5.78
N LEU A 90 -13.73 -10.27 -6.71
CA LEU A 90 -12.28 -10.31 -6.70
C LEU A 90 -11.70 -9.45 -7.80
N ARG A 91 -10.60 -8.77 -7.47
CA ARG A 91 -9.87 -7.94 -8.44
C ARG A 91 -8.41 -8.44 -8.54
N PRO A 92 -8.20 -9.64 -9.20
CA PRO A 92 -6.90 -10.30 -9.31
C PRO A 92 -6.08 -9.73 -10.47
N THR A 93 -6.00 -8.42 -10.55
CA THR A 93 -5.35 -7.71 -11.65
C THR A 93 -3.85 -7.60 -11.41
N PRO A 94 -3.01 -7.55 -12.46
CA PRO A 94 -1.56 -7.33 -12.26
C PRO A 94 -1.25 -6.00 -11.59
N TYR A 95 -2.08 -4.99 -11.85
CA TYR A 95 -2.02 -3.65 -11.27
C TYR A 95 -3.32 -3.32 -10.58
N ILE A 96 -3.24 -2.81 -9.35
CA ILE A 96 -4.41 -2.51 -8.50
C ILE A 96 -4.56 -1.03 -8.14
N CYS A 97 -3.56 -0.17 -8.39
CA CYS A 97 -3.50 1.20 -7.84
C CYS A 97 -3.51 1.18 -6.30
N GLY A 98 -4.64 1.48 -5.69
CA GLY A 98 -4.99 1.24 -4.27
C GLY A 98 -4.08 1.90 -3.25
N GLU A 99 -3.32 2.97 -3.60
CA GLU A 99 -2.32 3.62 -2.73
C GLU A 99 -1.39 2.60 -2.07
N TRP A 100 -1.12 1.55 -2.84
CA TRP A 100 -0.22 0.45 -2.51
C TRP A 100 1.08 0.57 -3.29
N GLU A 101 2.18 0.16 -2.70
CA GLU A 101 3.51 0.26 -3.30
C GLU A 101 3.51 -0.24 -4.74
N PHE A 102 3.94 0.62 -5.68
CA PHE A 102 3.99 0.37 -7.13
C PHE A 102 2.65 -0.04 -7.77
N GLY A 103 1.52 0.30 -7.13
CA GLY A 103 0.19 -0.13 -7.58
C GLY A 103 0.02 -1.65 -7.61
N GLY A 104 0.74 -2.38 -6.76
CA GLY A 104 0.73 -3.83 -6.69
C GLY A 104 1.69 -4.55 -7.64
N LEU A 105 2.36 -3.84 -8.54
CA LEU A 105 3.36 -4.43 -9.43
C LEU A 105 4.65 -4.79 -8.66
N PRO A 106 5.29 -5.93 -8.92
CA PRO A 106 6.56 -6.24 -8.29
C PRO A 106 7.72 -5.35 -8.75
N ALA A 107 8.48 -4.82 -7.80
CA ALA A 107 9.63 -3.96 -8.09
C ALA A 107 10.70 -4.64 -8.95
N TRP A 108 10.85 -5.97 -8.83
CA TRP A 108 11.82 -6.74 -9.61
C TRP A 108 11.57 -6.71 -11.12
N LEU A 109 10.37 -6.32 -11.60
CA LEU A 109 10.11 -6.04 -13.02
C LEU A 109 11.06 -4.97 -13.58
N LEU A 110 11.39 -3.96 -12.76
CA LEU A 110 12.28 -2.87 -13.15
C LEU A 110 13.76 -3.28 -13.26
N ARG A 111 14.12 -4.54 -12.94
CA ARG A 111 15.46 -5.07 -13.23
C ARG A 111 15.73 -5.21 -14.73
N GLU A 112 14.68 -5.41 -15.52
CA GLU A 112 14.76 -5.52 -16.96
C GLU A 112 14.80 -4.13 -17.59
N ASP A 113 15.91 -3.76 -18.20
CA ASP A 113 16.07 -2.46 -18.85
C ASP A 113 15.09 -2.27 -20.00
N GLY A 114 14.35 -1.16 -19.95
CA GLY A 114 13.39 -0.79 -20.98
C GLY A 114 12.15 -1.68 -21.05
N ILE A 115 11.83 -2.42 -19.98
CA ILE A 115 10.53 -3.10 -19.89
C ILE A 115 9.41 -2.05 -19.91
N ARG A 116 8.34 -2.34 -20.64
CA ARG A 116 7.12 -1.52 -20.64
C ARG A 116 6.05 -2.24 -19.85
N LEU A 117 5.41 -1.50 -18.94
CA LEU A 117 4.42 -2.03 -18.01
C LEU A 117 3.00 -1.74 -18.48
N ARG A 118 2.03 -2.56 -18.06
CA ARG A 118 0.60 -2.39 -18.37
C ARG A 118 0.36 -2.23 -19.88
N CYS A 119 1.01 -3.05 -20.70
CA CYS A 119 0.87 -3.05 -22.15
C CYS A 119 1.26 -4.42 -22.75
N SER A 120 1.20 -4.52 -24.07
CA SER A 120 1.56 -5.74 -24.84
C SER A 120 3.06 -6.01 -24.95
N ASP A 121 3.91 -5.45 -24.07
CA ASP A 121 5.34 -5.85 -24.02
C ASP A 121 5.43 -7.35 -23.68
N PRO A 122 6.05 -8.18 -24.56
CA PRO A 122 6.06 -9.63 -24.36
C PRO A 122 6.84 -10.07 -23.13
N ARG A 123 7.76 -9.25 -22.60
CA ARG A 123 8.48 -9.53 -21.35
C ARG A 123 7.54 -9.36 -20.17
N TYR A 124 6.82 -8.24 -20.11
CA TYR A 124 5.82 -7.96 -19.08
C TYR A 124 4.72 -9.02 -19.09
N LEU A 125 4.13 -9.30 -20.26
CA LEU A 125 3.09 -10.31 -20.38
C LEU A 125 3.54 -11.70 -19.93
N ARG A 126 4.77 -12.11 -20.19
CA ARG A 126 5.31 -13.39 -19.71
C ARG A 126 5.29 -13.44 -18.18
N HIS A 127 5.72 -12.38 -17.48
CA HIS A 127 5.69 -12.32 -16.02
C HIS A 127 4.25 -12.32 -15.48
N VAL A 128 3.33 -11.65 -16.16
CA VAL A 128 1.91 -11.71 -15.81
C VAL A 128 1.35 -13.13 -15.97
N MET A 129 1.74 -13.84 -17.03
CA MET A 129 1.31 -15.24 -17.22
C MET A 129 1.85 -16.16 -16.14
N ASP A 130 3.13 -15.99 -15.74
CA ASP A 130 3.73 -16.74 -14.62
C ASP A 130 2.96 -16.49 -13.31
N TYR A 131 2.60 -15.24 -13.03
CA TYR A 131 1.77 -14.88 -11.87
C TYR A 131 0.37 -15.48 -11.94
N TYR A 132 -0.28 -15.43 -13.10
CA TYR A 132 -1.61 -15.99 -13.28
C TYR A 132 -1.63 -17.52 -13.20
N ASP A 133 -0.54 -18.20 -13.58
CA ASP A 133 -0.39 -19.65 -13.42
C ASP A 133 -0.43 -20.07 -11.95
N GLU A 134 0.04 -19.23 -11.04
CA GLU A 134 0.01 -19.46 -9.59
C GLU A 134 -1.28 -18.97 -8.93
N LEU A 135 -1.76 -17.79 -9.29
CA LEU A 135 -2.90 -17.17 -8.62
C LEU A 135 -4.25 -17.75 -9.08
N ILE A 136 -4.51 -17.75 -10.39
CA ILE A 136 -5.86 -18.04 -10.91
C ILE A 136 -6.37 -19.44 -10.52
N PRO A 137 -5.55 -20.52 -10.57
CA PRO A 137 -6.00 -21.84 -10.13
C PRO A 137 -6.46 -21.91 -8.65
N ARG A 138 -5.92 -21.04 -7.77
CA ARG A 138 -6.35 -20.92 -6.37
C ARG A 138 -7.74 -20.28 -6.26
N LEU A 139 -8.07 -19.37 -7.16
CA LEU A 139 -9.34 -18.63 -7.16
C LEU A 139 -10.47 -19.41 -7.84
N VAL A 140 -10.16 -20.29 -8.79
CA VAL A 140 -11.16 -21.09 -9.53
C VAL A 140 -12.11 -21.86 -8.61
N PRO A 141 -11.67 -22.58 -7.56
CA PRO A 141 -12.58 -23.28 -6.66
C PRO A 141 -13.49 -22.37 -5.82
N LEU A 142 -13.19 -21.06 -5.79
CA LEU A 142 -13.94 -20.07 -5.01
C LEU A 142 -15.07 -19.43 -5.81
N GLN A 143 -15.19 -19.69 -7.11
CA GLN A 143 -16.26 -19.18 -7.96
C GLN A 143 -17.64 -19.78 -7.58
N VAL A 144 -18.70 -19.02 -7.77
CA VAL A 144 -20.07 -19.49 -7.46
C VAL A 144 -20.46 -20.74 -8.26
N THR A 145 -19.98 -20.86 -9.48
CA THR A 145 -20.13 -22.02 -10.37
C THR A 145 -19.46 -23.29 -9.81
N HIS A 146 -18.48 -23.12 -8.92
CA HIS A 146 -17.77 -24.20 -8.22
C HIS A 146 -18.25 -24.40 -6.77
N GLY A 147 -19.18 -23.54 -6.30
CA GLY A 147 -19.74 -23.60 -4.95
C GLY A 147 -19.07 -22.65 -3.95
N GLY A 148 -18.22 -21.77 -4.43
CA GLY A 148 -17.64 -20.65 -3.66
C GLY A 148 -18.55 -19.40 -3.67
N PRO A 149 -18.10 -18.28 -3.14
CA PRO A 149 -18.88 -17.05 -3.05
C PRO A 149 -18.56 -16.02 -4.15
N VAL A 150 -17.58 -16.26 -5.02
CA VAL A 150 -17.10 -15.26 -5.98
C VAL A 150 -18.06 -15.11 -7.14
N LEU A 151 -18.66 -13.93 -7.28
CA LEU A 151 -19.65 -13.59 -8.32
C LEU A 151 -18.99 -13.16 -9.63
N MET A 152 -17.94 -12.35 -9.55
CA MET A 152 -17.26 -11.78 -10.72
C MET A 152 -15.81 -11.50 -10.41
N MET A 153 -14.99 -11.38 -11.48
CA MET A 153 -13.57 -11.00 -11.37
C MET A 153 -13.23 -9.85 -12.32
N GLN A 154 -12.36 -8.95 -11.90
CA GLN A 154 -11.95 -7.79 -12.68
C GLN A 154 -10.73 -8.09 -13.56
N VAL A 155 -10.73 -7.49 -14.75
CA VAL A 155 -9.61 -7.46 -15.70
C VAL A 155 -8.99 -6.07 -15.66
N GLU A 156 -7.73 -5.96 -15.30
CA GLU A 156 -6.99 -4.72 -15.13
C GLU A 156 -7.66 -3.71 -14.16
N ASN A 157 -7.12 -2.53 -13.96
CA ASN A 157 -7.71 -1.50 -13.11
C ASN A 157 -7.52 -0.12 -13.71
N GLU A 158 -8.64 0.61 -13.91
CA GLU A 158 -8.69 1.99 -14.42
C GLU A 158 -7.81 2.19 -15.67
N TYR A 159 -7.78 1.16 -16.52
CA TYR A 159 -6.87 1.15 -17.68
C TYR A 159 -7.15 2.30 -18.64
N GLY A 160 -8.40 2.71 -18.73
CA GLY A 160 -8.79 3.82 -19.60
C GLY A 160 -8.18 5.17 -19.25
N SER A 161 -7.69 5.34 -18.03
CA SER A 161 -6.93 6.53 -17.61
C SER A 161 -5.42 6.42 -17.90
N TYR A 162 -4.95 5.21 -18.26
CA TYR A 162 -3.53 4.91 -18.48
C TYR A 162 -3.18 4.68 -19.96
N GLY A 163 -4.04 3.98 -20.71
CA GLY A 163 -3.79 3.62 -22.09
C GLY A 163 -5.01 3.05 -22.80
N ASP A 164 -4.79 2.56 -24.03
CA ASP A 164 -5.82 1.99 -24.91
C ASP A 164 -5.36 0.70 -25.63
N ASP A 165 -4.36 0.00 -25.10
CA ASP A 165 -3.85 -1.24 -25.67
C ASP A 165 -4.87 -2.38 -25.52
N LYS A 166 -5.75 -2.52 -26.51
CA LYS A 166 -6.80 -3.54 -26.56
C LYS A 166 -6.25 -4.97 -26.64
N ALA A 167 -5.06 -5.14 -27.24
CA ALA A 167 -4.42 -6.44 -27.31
C ALA A 167 -3.97 -6.90 -25.92
N TYR A 168 -3.41 -5.99 -25.12
CA TYR A 168 -3.06 -6.23 -23.73
C TYR A 168 -4.27 -6.67 -22.90
N LEU A 169 -5.32 -5.86 -22.89
CA LEU A 169 -6.55 -6.14 -22.14
C LEU A 169 -7.19 -7.48 -22.54
N SER A 170 -7.25 -7.74 -23.85
CA SER A 170 -7.79 -9.00 -24.38
C SER A 170 -6.93 -10.20 -23.97
N THR A 171 -5.60 -10.02 -23.94
CA THR A 171 -4.66 -11.05 -23.47
C THR A 171 -4.92 -11.41 -22.01
N LEU A 172 -5.14 -10.41 -21.13
CA LEU A 172 -5.47 -10.66 -19.72
C LEU A 172 -6.79 -11.41 -19.57
N ARG A 173 -7.86 -10.96 -20.26
CA ARG A 173 -9.16 -11.65 -20.29
C ARG A 173 -9.00 -13.11 -20.69
N ASP A 174 -8.33 -13.36 -21.80
CA ASP A 174 -8.18 -14.70 -22.37
C ASP A 174 -7.32 -15.58 -21.46
N ALA A 175 -6.28 -15.03 -20.85
CA ALA A 175 -5.44 -15.72 -19.88
C ALA A 175 -6.23 -16.17 -18.64
N MET A 176 -7.12 -15.33 -18.11
CA MET A 176 -8.01 -15.69 -17.00
C MET A 176 -8.98 -16.81 -17.41
N ARG A 177 -9.60 -16.69 -18.59
CA ARG A 177 -10.53 -17.71 -19.14
C ARG A 177 -9.84 -19.05 -19.36
N GLN A 178 -8.65 -19.06 -19.94
CA GLN A 178 -7.86 -20.28 -20.19
C GLN A 178 -7.48 -21.02 -18.89
N ARG A 179 -7.37 -20.30 -17.77
CA ARG A 179 -7.06 -20.84 -16.44
C ARG A 179 -8.29 -21.23 -15.63
N GLY A 180 -9.49 -21.17 -16.24
CA GLY A 180 -10.73 -21.70 -15.64
C GLY A 180 -11.62 -20.65 -14.96
N VAL A 181 -11.40 -19.35 -15.21
CA VAL A 181 -12.37 -18.34 -14.76
C VAL A 181 -13.61 -18.43 -15.65
N ASP A 182 -14.74 -18.80 -15.07
CA ASP A 182 -16.03 -18.98 -15.75
C ASP A 182 -17.12 -18.01 -15.28
N VAL A 183 -16.93 -17.33 -14.14
CA VAL A 183 -17.80 -16.21 -13.72
C VAL A 183 -17.63 -14.99 -14.63
N PRO A 184 -18.59 -14.05 -14.66
CA PRO A 184 -18.46 -12.80 -15.41
C PRO A 184 -17.15 -12.07 -15.10
N LEU A 185 -16.51 -11.56 -16.16
CA LEU A 185 -15.38 -10.65 -16.05
C LEU A 185 -15.88 -9.20 -16.19
N VAL A 186 -15.25 -8.29 -15.46
CA VAL A 186 -15.59 -6.87 -15.43
C VAL A 186 -14.37 -5.99 -15.63
N THR A 187 -14.55 -4.78 -16.17
CA THR A 187 -13.58 -3.67 -16.12
C THR A 187 -14.13 -2.55 -15.26
N SER A 188 -13.27 -1.67 -14.81
CA SER A 188 -13.63 -0.57 -13.93
C SER A 188 -12.83 0.67 -14.32
N ASP A 189 -13.53 1.71 -14.80
CA ASP A 189 -12.92 2.92 -15.35
C ASP A 189 -13.73 4.18 -14.96
N GLY A 190 -13.12 5.35 -15.02
CA GLY A 190 -13.81 6.62 -14.82
C GLY A 190 -14.90 6.85 -15.90
N PRO A 191 -16.18 7.12 -15.56
CA PRO A 191 -17.22 7.42 -16.54
C PRO A 191 -17.14 8.86 -17.01
N GLU A 192 -16.05 9.19 -17.67
CA GLU A 192 -15.77 10.51 -18.25
C GLU A 192 -14.76 10.42 -19.40
N ASN A 193 -14.73 11.44 -20.24
CA ASN A 193 -13.86 11.48 -21.40
C ASN A 193 -13.95 10.19 -22.24
N ASP A 194 -12.82 9.63 -22.64
CA ASP A 194 -12.75 8.37 -23.39
C ASP A 194 -12.36 7.17 -22.51
N MET A 195 -12.31 7.33 -21.18
CA MET A 195 -11.79 6.30 -20.28
C MET A 195 -12.58 4.98 -20.39
N LEU A 196 -13.93 5.03 -20.41
CA LEU A 196 -14.73 3.83 -20.61
C LEU A 196 -14.45 3.16 -21.96
N ALA A 197 -14.23 3.94 -23.02
CA ALA A 197 -13.90 3.40 -24.34
C ALA A 197 -12.49 2.80 -24.36
N CYS A 198 -11.52 3.47 -23.76
CA CYS A 198 -10.14 3.01 -23.65
C CYS A 198 -10.00 1.75 -22.75
N GLY A 199 -10.73 1.66 -21.64
CA GLY A 199 -10.75 0.48 -20.75
C GLY A 199 -11.60 -0.69 -21.26
N LYS A 200 -12.45 -0.48 -22.29
CA LYS A 200 -13.38 -1.51 -22.80
C LYS A 200 -12.65 -2.74 -23.35
N VAL A 201 -13.18 -3.93 -23.00
CA VAL A 201 -12.77 -5.23 -23.54
C VAL A 201 -13.99 -5.97 -24.06
N ASP A 202 -13.91 -6.59 -25.24
CA ASP A 202 -15.03 -7.34 -25.81
C ASP A 202 -15.39 -8.55 -24.93
N GLY A 203 -16.67 -8.71 -24.64
CA GLY A 203 -17.18 -9.79 -23.79
C GLY A 203 -16.88 -9.63 -22.30
N VAL A 204 -16.47 -8.42 -21.87
CA VAL A 204 -16.25 -8.05 -20.46
C VAL A 204 -17.23 -6.93 -20.11
N PHE A 205 -17.89 -7.04 -18.97
CA PHE A 205 -18.85 -6.05 -18.48
C PHE A 205 -18.12 -4.81 -17.94
N GLN A 206 -18.63 -3.62 -18.25
CA GLN A 206 -18.02 -2.35 -17.82
C GLN A 206 -18.70 -1.81 -16.56
N THR A 207 -17.91 -1.39 -15.58
CA THR A 207 -18.34 -0.69 -14.38
C THR A 207 -17.67 0.69 -14.29
N GLY A 208 -18.20 1.57 -13.44
CA GLY A 208 -17.67 2.93 -13.27
C GLY A 208 -17.01 3.15 -11.90
N ASN A 209 -16.02 4.06 -11.84
CA ASN A 209 -15.39 4.52 -10.60
C ASN A 209 -15.64 6.03 -10.44
N PHE A 210 -16.29 6.43 -9.36
CA PHE A 210 -16.55 7.85 -9.06
C PHE A 210 -17.03 8.04 -7.61
N GLY A 211 -16.78 9.22 -7.02
CA GLY A 211 -17.19 9.55 -5.63
C GLY A 211 -18.37 10.52 -5.52
N SER A 212 -18.89 11.04 -6.65
CA SER A 212 -19.97 12.04 -6.67
C SER A 212 -20.67 12.12 -8.03
N HIS A 213 -21.78 12.87 -8.08
CA HIS A 213 -22.56 13.10 -9.30
C HIS A 213 -23.13 11.79 -9.90
N ALA A 214 -23.69 10.92 -9.04
CA ALA A 214 -24.15 9.59 -9.43
C ALA A 214 -25.10 9.61 -10.66
N LYS A 215 -26.03 10.54 -10.72
CA LYS A 215 -26.96 10.67 -11.86
C LYS A 215 -26.24 10.95 -13.18
N GLU A 216 -25.35 11.93 -13.19
CA GLU A 216 -24.62 12.34 -14.39
C GLU A 216 -23.68 11.23 -14.85
N ARG A 217 -23.00 10.57 -13.91
CA ARG A 217 -22.07 9.47 -14.19
C ARG A 217 -22.81 8.26 -14.77
N PHE A 218 -23.92 7.86 -14.17
CA PHE A 218 -24.74 6.75 -14.67
C PHE A 218 -25.48 7.10 -15.98
N ALA A 219 -25.91 8.36 -16.17
CA ALA A 219 -26.44 8.81 -17.45
C ALA A 219 -25.40 8.68 -18.56
N TYR A 220 -24.14 9.11 -18.29
CA TYR A 220 -23.04 8.94 -19.23
C TYR A 220 -22.79 7.47 -19.59
N MET A 221 -22.77 6.57 -18.59
CA MET A 221 -22.63 5.13 -18.83
C MET A 221 -23.77 4.57 -19.68
N THR A 222 -25.01 5.01 -19.42
CA THR A 222 -26.19 4.61 -20.18
C THR A 222 -26.08 5.07 -21.64
N GLU A 223 -25.63 6.29 -21.90
CA GLU A 223 -25.37 6.81 -23.26
C GLU A 223 -24.32 5.98 -24.01
N LYS A 224 -23.37 5.39 -23.29
CA LYS A 224 -22.37 4.45 -23.86
C LYS A 224 -22.90 3.03 -24.03
N GLY A 225 -24.18 2.77 -23.70
CA GLY A 225 -24.84 1.47 -23.85
C GLY A 225 -24.49 0.48 -22.73
N ILE A 226 -24.06 0.97 -21.57
CA ILE A 226 -23.75 0.13 -20.41
C ILE A 226 -25.03 -0.06 -19.58
N SER A 227 -25.42 -1.32 -19.38
CA SER A 227 -26.55 -1.74 -18.54
C SER A 227 -26.32 -3.20 -18.10
N PRO A 228 -26.62 -3.58 -16.86
CA PRO A 228 -27.03 -2.75 -15.73
C PRO A 228 -25.93 -1.74 -15.31
N LEU A 229 -26.25 -0.83 -14.39
CA LEU A 229 -25.31 0.18 -13.91
C LEU A 229 -24.67 -0.27 -12.61
N MET A 230 -23.34 -0.15 -12.51
CA MET A 230 -22.58 -0.43 -11.29
C MET A 230 -21.45 0.57 -11.10
N CYS A 231 -21.38 1.16 -9.90
CA CYS A 231 -20.21 1.87 -9.41
C CYS A 231 -19.31 0.88 -8.66
N MET A 232 -18.15 0.54 -9.24
CA MET A 232 -17.21 -0.42 -8.65
C MET A 232 -16.34 0.23 -7.57
N GLU A 233 -16.14 1.54 -7.64
CA GLU A 233 -15.50 2.30 -6.58
C GLU A 233 -16.29 3.58 -6.32
N PHE A 234 -17.15 3.54 -5.30
CA PHE A 234 -17.75 4.75 -4.75
C PHE A 234 -16.79 5.35 -3.73
N TRP A 235 -16.05 6.37 -4.12
CA TRP A 235 -15.04 7.03 -3.27
C TRP A 235 -15.73 7.85 -2.19
N CYS A 236 -15.95 7.23 -1.03
CA CYS A 236 -16.65 7.85 0.10
C CYS A 236 -15.75 8.67 1.03
N GLY A 237 -14.46 8.66 0.79
CA GLY A 237 -13.40 9.38 1.50
C GLY A 237 -12.20 9.60 0.62
N TRP A 238 -11.02 9.80 1.21
CA TRP A 238 -9.75 9.93 0.50
C TRP A 238 -8.57 9.53 1.38
N PHE A 239 -7.44 9.27 0.77
CA PHE A 239 -6.18 8.91 1.42
C PHE A 239 -5.31 10.14 1.72
N ASP A 240 -4.27 9.94 2.53
CA ASP A 240 -3.36 10.99 2.97
C ASP A 240 -1.93 10.76 2.48
N HIS A 241 -1.24 11.87 2.19
CA HIS A 241 0.20 11.89 1.95
C HIS A 241 0.96 12.51 3.12
N TRP A 242 2.20 12.08 3.33
CA TRP A 242 3.09 12.75 4.26
C TRP A 242 3.32 14.22 3.85
N GLY A 243 3.05 15.13 4.78
CA GLY A 243 3.15 16.58 4.56
C GLY A 243 1.83 17.26 4.20
N ASN A 244 0.73 16.53 4.07
CA ASN A 244 -0.60 17.14 4.00
C ASN A 244 -0.92 17.88 5.30
N GLY A 245 -1.66 18.98 5.20
CA GLY A 245 -1.97 19.85 6.33
C GLY A 245 -2.96 19.28 7.36
N GLY A 246 -3.51 18.08 7.13
CA GLY A 246 -4.45 17.38 8.00
C GLY A 246 -4.99 16.13 7.34
N HIS A 247 -5.66 15.27 8.13
CA HIS A 247 -6.33 14.08 7.64
C HIS A 247 -7.48 14.44 6.69
N ALA A 248 -7.53 13.79 5.53
CA ALA A 248 -8.57 13.98 4.53
C ALA A 248 -9.94 13.59 5.11
N ARG A 249 -10.92 14.50 5.00
CA ARG A 249 -12.27 14.26 5.49
C ARG A 249 -13.30 14.74 4.48
N THR A 250 -14.38 13.99 4.36
CA THR A 250 -15.56 14.36 3.57
C THR A 250 -16.76 14.55 4.49
N ASP A 251 -17.68 15.46 4.13
CA ASP A 251 -18.90 15.64 4.90
C ASP A 251 -19.78 14.37 4.84
N ALA A 252 -19.97 13.72 5.99
CA ALA A 252 -20.65 12.43 6.09
C ALA A 252 -22.08 12.47 5.55
N LYS A 253 -22.82 13.58 5.78
CA LYS A 253 -24.21 13.72 5.33
C LYS A 253 -24.28 13.93 3.81
N SER A 254 -23.35 14.69 3.25
CA SER A 254 -23.26 14.89 1.81
C SER A 254 -22.93 13.58 1.11
N CYS A 255 -21.92 12.86 1.62
CA CYS A 255 -21.53 11.56 1.12
C CYS A 255 -22.69 10.54 1.21
N ALA A 256 -23.45 10.55 2.31
CA ALA A 256 -24.60 9.66 2.47
C ALA A 256 -25.75 9.97 1.50
N ARG A 257 -25.95 11.24 1.13
CA ARG A 257 -26.94 11.60 0.08
C ARG A 257 -26.53 11.06 -1.29
N GLU A 258 -25.26 11.22 -1.67
CA GLU A 258 -24.71 10.65 -2.92
C GLU A 258 -24.85 9.12 -2.92
N PHE A 259 -24.52 8.47 -1.80
CA PHE A 259 -24.67 7.04 -1.65
C PHE A 259 -26.11 6.57 -1.80
N ALA A 260 -27.07 7.26 -1.14
CA ALA A 260 -28.50 6.93 -1.23
C ALA A 260 -29.00 7.06 -2.68
N GLU A 261 -28.63 8.12 -3.39
CA GLU A 261 -28.97 8.30 -4.78
C GLU A 261 -28.37 7.19 -5.67
N LEU A 262 -27.12 6.81 -5.41
CA LEU A 262 -26.41 5.79 -6.17
C LEU A 262 -27.07 4.42 -6.04
N ILE A 263 -27.43 3.98 -4.81
CA ILE A 263 -28.08 2.68 -4.60
C ILE A 263 -29.52 2.62 -5.15
N ASP A 264 -30.17 3.75 -5.36
CA ASP A 264 -31.46 3.82 -6.04
C ASP A 264 -31.35 3.64 -7.56
N LEU A 265 -30.22 4.04 -8.15
CA LEU A 265 -29.98 4.04 -9.59
C LEU A 265 -29.29 2.76 -10.10
N GLY A 266 -28.51 2.09 -9.25
CA GLY A 266 -27.72 0.94 -9.66
C GLY A 266 -27.06 0.20 -8.50
N HIS A 267 -26.10 -0.65 -8.85
CA HIS A 267 -25.31 -1.42 -7.90
C HIS A 267 -24.09 -0.60 -7.45
N VAL A 268 -23.56 -0.93 -6.25
CA VAL A 268 -22.45 -0.19 -5.66
C VAL A 268 -21.46 -1.08 -4.94
N ASN A 269 -20.20 -0.71 -5.02
CA ASN A 269 -19.16 -1.10 -4.09
C ASN A 269 -18.58 0.14 -3.42
N ILE A 270 -18.65 0.20 -2.09
CA ILE A 270 -18.17 1.32 -1.27
C ILE A 270 -16.65 1.22 -1.18
N TYR A 271 -15.94 2.19 -1.72
CA TYR A 271 -14.49 2.27 -1.67
C TYR A 271 -14.05 3.46 -0.79
N MET A 272 -13.46 3.24 0.34
CA MET A 272 -13.33 2.01 1.11
C MET A 272 -14.50 1.86 2.09
N PHE A 273 -14.96 0.63 2.34
CA PHE A 273 -15.77 0.36 3.52
C PHE A 273 -14.89 0.35 4.78
N HIS A 274 -13.71 -0.25 4.69
CA HIS A 274 -12.66 -0.26 5.70
C HIS A 274 -11.30 -0.18 5.02
N GLY A 275 -10.60 0.90 5.22
CA GLY A 275 -9.27 1.09 4.61
C GLY A 275 -8.19 0.25 5.26
N GLY A 276 -8.10 0.26 6.59
CA GLY A 276 -7.08 -0.45 7.35
C GLY A 276 -5.73 0.26 7.38
N THR A 277 -4.65 -0.50 7.45
CA THR A 277 -3.27 -0.04 7.64
C THR A 277 -2.35 -0.64 6.59
N SER A 278 -1.57 0.18 5.89
CA SER A 278 -0.47 -0.28 5.03
C SER A 278 0.73 -0.66 5.90
N PHE A 279 0.60 -1.79 6.63
CA PHE A 279 1.69 -2.31 7.47
C PHE A 279 2.94 -2.55 6.64
N GLY A 280 4.08 -2.63 7.31
CA GLY A 280 5.35 -2.75 6.61
C GLY A 280 5.72 -1.43 5.91
N LEU A 281 6.35 -1.56 4.77
CA LEU A 281 6.75 -0.44 3.91
C LEU A 281 5.94 -0.42 2.60
N TRP A 282 4.70 -0.94 2.64
CA TRP A 282 3.86 -1.19 1.47
C TRP A 282 3.01 0.00 1.01
N ASN A 283 3.14 1.18 1.62
CA ASN A 283 2.48 2.38 1.14
C ASN A 283 2.99 2.77 -0.25
N GLY A 284 2.09 3.22 -1.10
CA GLY A 284 2.40 3.78 -2.41
C GLY A 284 2.82 5.25 -2.33
N ALA A 285 2.76 5.90 -3.47
CA ALA A 285 2.98 7.33 -3.63
C ALA A 285 2.25 7.85 -4.86
N ASN A 286 1.93 9.14 -4.88
CA ASN A 286 1.58 9.86 -6.08
C ASN A 286 2.76 10.77 -6.50
N ASP A 287 2.83 11.10 -7.78
CA ASP A 287 3.81 12.05 -8.32
C ASP A 287 3.12 12.90 -9.41
N TYR A 288 2.57 14.00 -9.00
CA TYR A 288 2.00 14.99 -9.89
C TYR A 288 3.07 15.99 -10.32
N GLU A 289 3.44 16.88 -9.41
CA GLU A 289 4.54 17.83 -9.55
C GLU A 289 5.73 17.48 -8.66
N ALA A 290 5.50 16.81 -7.55
CA ALA A 290 6.48 16.30 -6.59
C ALA A 290 6.02 14.96 -6.07
N LEU A 291 6.96 14.16 -5.57
CA LEU A 291 6.67 12.90 -4.92
C LEU A 291 5.85 13.14 -3.64
N ALA A 292 4.71 12.49 -3.55
CA ALA A 292 3.79 12.53 -2.43
C ALA A 292 3.57 11.10 -1.88
N PRO A 293 4.43 10.62 -0.97
CA PRO A 293 4.31 9.28 -0.40
C PRO A 293 3.09 9.21 0.52
N ASP A 294 2.35 8.10 0.42
CA ASP A 294 1.19 7.85 1.26
C ASP A 294 1.61 7.59 2.71
N VAL A 295 0.76 7.97 3.66
CA VAL A 295 0.98 7.66 5.08
C VAL A 295 0.75 6.16 5.35
N THR A 296 1.16 5.69 6.54
CA THR A 296 0.98 4.29 6.93
C THR A 296 -0.50 3.92 7.14
N SER A 297 -1.30 4.82 7.72
CA SER A 297 -2.74 4.61 7.85
C SER A 297 -3.44 4.71 6.50
N TYR A 298 -4.33 3.79 6.22
CA TYR A 298 -5.26 3.89 5.10
C TYR A 298 -6.69 4.05 5.62
N ASP A 299 -6.88 4.88 6.66
CA ASP A 299 -8.20 5.14 7.28
C ASP A 299 -9.25 5.55 6.24
N TYR A 300 -8.85 6.36 5.26
CA TYR A 300 -9.66 6.78 4.12
C TYR A 300 -10.90 7.61 4.50
N ASP A 301 -11.05 7.98 5.77
CA ASP A 301 -12.30 8.55 6.31
C ASP A 301 -13.51 7.65 5.99
N ALA A 302 -13.31 6.33 6.08
CA ALA A 302 -14.23 5.28 5.67
C ALA A 302 -15.40 5.08 6.65
N PRO A 303 -16.46 4.30 6.30
CA PRO A 303 -17.48 3.86 7.23
C PRO A 303 -16.96 3.16 8.49
N LEU A 304 -15.88 2.38 8.39
CA LEU A 304 -15.11 1.92 9.55
C LEU A 304 -13.76 2.65 9.60
N SER A 305 -13.42 3.22 10.75
CA SER A 305 -12.08 3.78 11.00
C SER A 305 -10.99 2.71 10.90
N GLU A 306 -9.72 3.12 10.86
CA GLU A 306 -8.55 2.23 10.79
C GLU A 306 -8.58 1.10 11.81
N ASP A 307 -8.99 1.38 13.06
CA ASP A 307 -9.16 0.39 14.14
C ASP A 307 -10.50 -0.37 14.09
N GLY A 308 -11.33 -0.11 13.09
CA GLY A 308 -12.60 -0.81 12.86
C GLY A 308 -13.79 -0.28 13.66
N ARG A 309 -13.71 0.90 14.24
CA ARG A 309 -14.86 1.55 14.87
C ARG A 309 -15.87 2.03 13.85
N VAL A 310 -17.14 1.99 14.25
CA VAL A 310 -18.27 2.49 13.47
C VAL A 310 -18.28 4.01 13.48
N THR A 311 -18.20 4.64 12.30
CA THR A 311 -18.21 6.10 12.10
C THR A 311 -19.62 6.65 11.90
N GLU A 312 -19.76 7.98 11.74
CA GLU A 312 -21.02 8.61 11.34
C GLU A 312 -21.45 8.14 9.94
N LYS A 313 -20.52 8.03 8.98
CA LYS A 313 -20.80 7.52 7.63
C LYS A 313 -21.41 6.12 7.67
N TYR A 314 -20.89 5.21 8.49
CA TYR A 314 -21.46 3.88 8.65
C TYR A 314 -22.94 3.93 9.02
N ARG A 315 -23.28 4.75 10.04
CA ARG A 315 -24.67 4.86 10.52
C ARG A 315 -25.60 5.44 9.45
N LEU A 316 -25.13 6.45 8.73
CA LEU A 316 -25.88 7.09 7.66
C LEU A 316 -26.06 6.17 6.45
N PHE A 317 -25.02 5.42 6.05
CA PHE A 317 -25.10 4.44 4.95
C PHE A 317 -26.02 3.28 5.31
N LYS A 318 -25.95 2.77 6.55
CA LYS A 318 -26.88 1.78 7.06
C LYS A 318 -28.32 2.25 6.93
N ALA A 319 -28.62 3.45 7.39
CA ALA A 319 -29.95 4.03 7.28
C ALA A 319 -30.43 4.19 5.83
N ALA A 320 -29.53 4.54 4.91
CA ALA A 320 -29.85 4.62 3.48
C ALA A 320 -30.18 3.24 2.90
N ILE A 321 -29.41 2.21 3.25
CA ILE A 321 -29.67 0.82 2.81
C ILE A 321 -31.02 0.32 3.35
N GLU A 322 -31.30 0.53 4.63
CA GLU A 322 -32.58 0.14 5.25
C GLU A 322 -33.77 0.86 4.61
N ALA A 323 -33.63 2.15 4.32
CA ALA A 323 -34.66 2.93 3.61
C ALA A 323 -34.91 2.39 2.19
N ARG A 324 -33.85 2.03 1.47
CA ARG A 324 -33.92 1.50 0.10
C ARG A 324 -34.52 0.10 0.03
N THR A 325 -34.13 -0.78 0.96
CA THR A 325 -34.59 -2.17 0.99
C THR A 325 -35.95 -2.34 1.63
N GLY A 326 -36.40 -1.38 2.44
CA GLY A 326 -37.62 -1.46 3.24
C GLY A 326 -37.54 -2.44 4.42
N HIS A 327 -36.34 -2.94 4.72
CA HIS A 327 -36.09 -3.89 5.79
C HIS A 327 -34.90 -3.46 6.65
N PRO A 328 -34.91 -3.78 7.97
CA PRO A 328 -33.74 -3.56 8.81
C PRO A 328 -32.56 -4.39 8.32
N ALA A 329 -31.37 -3.84 8.45
CA ALA A 329 -30.15 -4.60 8.19
C ALA A 329 -30.04 -5.83 9.10
N PRO A 330 -29.32 -6.88 8.70
CA PRO A 330 -29.19 -8.08 9.50
C PRO A 330 -28.69 -7.80 10.92
N GLU A 331 -29.36 -8.34 11.92
CA GLU A 331 -28.83 -8.36 13.28
C GLU A 331 -27.63 -9.30 13.36
N VAL A 332 -26.49 -8.77 13.73
CA VAL A 332 -25.25 -9.51 13.88
C VAL A 332 -24.66 -9.21 15.26
N ALA A 333 -24.29 -10.26 15.98
CA ALA A 333 -23.57 -10.10 17.23
C ALA A 333 -22.17 -9.54 16.93
N LEU A 334 -21.96 -8.27 17.20
CA LEU A 334 -20.67 -7.59 17.10
C LEU A 334 -19.96 -7.64 18.45
N THR A 335 -18.67 -7.97 18.43
CA THR A 335 -17.79 -7.90 19.60
C THR A 335 -17.07 -6.56 19.59
N GLU A 336 -17.12 -5.85 20.69
CA GLU A 336 -16.31 -4.65 20.86
C GLU A 336 -14.85 -5.05 21.05
N ILE A 337 -13.95 -4.48 20.26
CA ILE A 337 -12.50 -4.68 20.40
C ILE A 337 -12.04 -3.67 21.46
N PRO A 338 -11.48 -4.15 22.61
CA PRO A 338 -11.02 -3.25 23.64
C PRO A 338 -9.81 -2.45 23.19
N ARG A 339 -9.70 -1.22 23.68
CA ARG A 339 -8.54 -0.34 23.50
C ARG A 339 -7.94 0.02 24.82
N ARG A 340 -6.62 0.20 24.85
CA ARG A 340 -5.92 0.52 26.08
C ARG A 340 -4.68 1.37 25.85
N ALA A 341 -4.50 2.37 26.72
CA ALA A 341 -3.21 3.05 26.89
C ALA A 341 -2.31 2.19 27.79
N TYR A 342 -1.10 1.88 27.34
CA TYR A 342 -0.11 1.17 28.15
C TYR A 342 0.93 2.13 28.74
N GLY A 343 0.81 3.43 28.47
CA GLY A 343 1.71 4.45 28.98
C GLY A 343 3.01 4.55 28.20
N GLN A 344 4.06 4.96 28.87
CA GLN A 344 5.34 5.25 28.26
C GLN A 344 6.18 3.98 28.09
N ALA A 345 6.71 3.75 26.87
CA ALA A 345 7.73 2.76 26.62
C ALA A 345 9.10 3.27 27.11
N LYS A 346 9.95 2.35 27.57
CA LYS A 346 11.27 2.67 28.10
C LYS A 346 12.35 2.25 27.13
N GLU A 347 13.24 3.15 26.79
CA GLU A 347 14.43 2.84 26.02
C GLU A 347 15.36 1.91 26.82
N THR A 348 15.84 0.87 26.17
CA THR A 348 16.73 -0.15 26.74
C THR A 348 18.11 -0.13 26.09
N ALA A 349 18.21 0.24 24.84
CA ALA A 349 19.46 0.37 24.09
C ALA A 349 19.28 1.25 22.85
N CYS A 350 20.36 1.85 22.39
CA CYS A 350 20.43 2.51 21.09
C CYS A 350 21.81 2.34 20.46
N ALA A 351 21.88 2.41 19.12
CA ALA A 351 23.16 2.33 18.41
C ALA A 351 23.07 3.02 17.04
N PRO A 352 24.18 3.63 16.56
CA PRO A 352 24.25 4.18 15.22
C PRO A 352 23.98 3.09 14.16
N LEU A 353 23.15 3.40 13.14
CA LEU A 353 22.86 2.47 12.05
C LEU A 353 24.13 1.98 11.36
N LEU A 354 25.09 2.88 11.11
CA LEU A 354 26.34 2.54 10.44
C LEU A 354 27.21 1.55 11.24
N SER A 355 27.12 1.56 12.57
CA SER A 355 27.81 0.59 13.42
C SER A 355 27.17 -0.78 13.34
N LEU A 356 25.83 -0.84 13.29
CA LEU A 356 25.06 -2.08 13.17
C LEU A 356 25.15 -2.68 11.76
N ALA A 357 25.35 -1.86 10.75
CA ALA A 357 25.59 -2.27 9.37
C ALA A 357 27.04 -2.76 9.11
N ALA A 358 27.97 -2.49 10.04
CA ALA A 358 29.36 -2.91 9.90
C ALA A 358 29.48 -4.44 9.89
N GLY A 359 30.20 -4.98 8.87
CA GLY A 359 30.42 -6.42 8.72
C GLY A 359 29.26 -7.21 8.11
N ARG A 360 28.18 -6.54 7.70
CA ARG A 360 27.12 -7.19 6.90
C ARG A 360 27.58 -7.41 5.47
N GLU A 361 26.95 -8.36 4.80
CA GLU A 361 27.18 -8.64 3.39
C GLU A 361 26.91 -7.40 2.54
N SER A 362 27.79 -7.14 1.57
CA SER A 362 27.67 -6.05 0.63
C SER A 362 27.98 -6.50 -0.79
N PHE A 363 27.35 -5.87 -1.75
CA PHE A 363 27.71 -5.99 -3.18
C PHE A 363 28.79 -4.96 -3.49
N HIS A 364 29.90 -5.42 -4.07
CA HIS A 364 30.94 -4.50 -4.54
C HIS A 364 30.77 -4.20 -6.03
N GLY A 365 30.77 -2.92 -6.41
CA GLY A 365 30.63 -2.48 -7.79
C GLY A 365 31.48 -1.26 -8.11
N VAL A 366 31.81 -1.11 -9.39
CA VAL A 366 32.51 0.09 -9.88
C VAL A 366 31.62 1.32 -9.71
N SER A 367 30.35 1.20 -10.07
CA SER A 367 29.32 2.23 -9.92
C SER A 367 28.22 1.75 -8.99
N PRO A 368 27.46 2.64 -8.37
CA PRO A 368 26.27 2.26 -7.60
C PRO A 368 25.24 1.59 -8.50
N MET A 369 24.37 0.78 -7.90
CA MET A 369 23.24 0.11 -8.54
C MET A 369 21.96 0.40 -7.77
N SER A 370 20.84 0.47 -8.49
CA SER A 370 19.52 0.64 -7.89
C SER A 370 19.14 -0.55 -7.00
N MET A 371 18.14 -0.33 -6.13
CA MET A 371 17.59 -1.36 -5.23
C MET A 371 17.14 -2.59 -6.02
N GLU A 372 16.44 -2.39 -7.14
CA GLU A 372 15.92 -3.47 -7.97
C GLU A 372 17.06 -4.33 -8.56
N ARG A 373 18.15 -3.70 -9.00
CA ARG A 373 19.34 -4.42 -9.51
C ARG A 373 20.04 -5.20 -8.39
N LEU A 374 20.01 -4.70 -7.16
CA LEU A 374 20.50 -5.40 -5.98
C LEU A 374 19.55 -6.49 -5.46
N GLY A 375 18.35 -6.64 -6.06
CA GLY A 375 17.35 -7.61 -5.63
C GLY A 375 16.51 -7.15 -4.45
N GLN A 376 16.53 -5.87 -4.11
CA GLN A 376 15.78 -5.26 -3.02
C GLN A 376 14.52 -4.56 -3.56
N SER A 377 13.38 -4.77 -2.90
CA SER A 377 12.13 -4.11 -3.25
C SER A 377 11.83 -2.91 -2.36
N LEU A 378 11.97 -3.05 -1.05
CA LEU A 378 11.56 -2.07 -0.03
C LEU A 378 12.72 -1.71 0.90
N GLY A 379 12.60 -0.62 1.65
CA GLY A 379 13.53 -0.24 2.71
C GLY A 379 14.58 0.76 2.29
N TYR A 380 15.80 0.53 2.70
CA TYR A 380 16.94 1.43 2.53
C TYR A 380 18.12 0.71 1.87
N THR A 381 18.93 1.44 1.11
CA THR A 381 20.22 0.94 0.63
C THR A 381 21.32 1.85 1.14
N LEU A 382 22.36 1.27 1.72
CA LEU A 382 23.55 1.99 2.17
C LEU A 382 24.66 1.80 1.13
N TYR A 383 25.07 2.90 0.50
CA TYR A 383 26.21 2.97 -0.41
C TYR A 383 27.42 3.51 0.34
N ARG A 384 28.53 2.81 0.28
CA ARG A 384 29.76 3.13 1.01
C ARG A 384 30.96 3.18 0.10
N THR A 385 31.81 4.18 0.28
CA THR A 385 33.15 4.23 -0.33
C THR A 385 34.17 4.85 0.61
N THR A 386 35.47 4.63 0.35
CA THR A 386 36.56 5.28 1.05
C THR A 386 37.25 6.25 0.09
N LEU A 387 37.37 7.51 0.50
CA LEU A 387 38.00 8.55 -0.28
C LEU A 387 39.54 8.38 -0.22
N THR A 388 40.19 8.47 -1.36
CA THR A 388 41.62 8.15 -1.50
C THR A 388 42.52 9.35 -1.68
N HIS A 389 41.94 10.52 -1.89
CA HIS A 389 42.67 11.75 -2.16
C HIS A 389 42.25 12.87 -1.19
N GLU A 390 43.17 13.76 -0.91
CA GLU A 390 42.84 15.02 -0.21
C GLU A 390 42.15 15.95 -1.21
N GLU A 391 40.95 16.36 -0.90
CA GLU A 391 40.16 17.28 -1.71
C GLU A 391 39.19 18.11 -0.85
N THR A 392 38.50 19.03 -1.49
CA THR A 392 37.43 19.80 -0.87
C THR A 392 36.13 19.49 -1.62
N LEU A 393 35.17 18.86 -0.97
CA LEU A 393 33.85 18.58 -1.53
C LEU A 393 33.08 19.91 -1.67
N ARG A 394 32.89 20.35 -2.90
CA ARG A 394 32.16 21.59 -3.24
C ARG A 394 30.81 21.27 -3.88
N LYS A 395 30.75 20.17 -4.62
CA LYS A 395 29.58 19.78 -5.40
C LYS A 395 29.39 18.27 -5.35
N LEU A 396 28.15 17.84 -5.16
CA LEU A 396 27.76 16.43 -5.16
C LEU A 396 26.52 16.23 -6.03
N GLN A 397 26.53 15.22 -6.87
CA GLN A 397 25.35 14.77 -7.61
C GLN A 397 25.17 13.28 -7.46
N LEU A 398 23.96 12.87 -7.11
CA LEU A 398 23.53 11.47 -7.12
C LEU A 398 22.70 11.27 -8.39
N VAL A 399 23.27 10.61 -9.39
CA VAL A 399 22.66 10.50 -10.72
C VAL A 399 21.64 9.36 -10.71
N ASP A 400 20.42 9.67 -11.16
CA ASP A 400 19.27 8.74 -11.16
C ASP A 400 19.02 8.15 -9.77
N ALA A 401 18.98 9.03 -8.77
CA ALA A 401 18.71 8.66 -7.38
C ALA A 401 17.25 8.98 -6.98
N ALA A 402 16.67 8.12 -6.16
CA ALA A 402 15.33 8.27 -5.57
C ALA A 402 15.20 7.41 -4.29
N ASP A 403 14.47 7.83 -3.28
CA ASP A 403 13.61 9.05 -3.16
C ASP A 403 14.20 10.08 -2.19
N ARG A 404 14.89 9.60 -1.11
CA ARG A 404 15.53 10.44 -0.09
C ARG A 404 16.91 9.90 0.24
N ALA A 405 17.92 10.74 0.13
CA ALA A 405 19.32 10.39 0.38
C ALA A 405 19.90 11.21 1.53
N GLN A 406 20.57 10.53 2.46
CA GLN A 406 21.40 11.15 3.50
C GLN A 406 22.87 10.82 3.22
N VAL A 407 23.65 11.86 3.02
CA VAL A 407 25.09 11.77 2.77
C VAL A 407 25.83 12.02 4.09
N MET A 408 26.68 11.08 4.46
CA MET A 408 27.43 11.11 5.70
C MET A 408 28.92 11.03 5.43
N LEU A 409 29.69 11.88 6.07
CA LEU A 409 31.15 11.80 6.08
C LEU A 409 31.61 11.37 7.47
N ASN A 410 32.31 10.24 7.54
CA ASN A 410 32.76 9.64 8.81
C ASN A 410 31.63 9.49 9.84
N GLY A 411 30.43 9.16 9.37
CA GLY A 411 29.25 8.95 10.19
C GLY A 411 28.47 10.20 10.58
N GLN A 412 28.90 11.38 10.17
CA GLN A 412 28.17 12.64 10.38
C GLN A 412 27.40 13.02 9.13
N VAL A 413 26.09 13.29 9.25
CA VAL A 413 25.27 13.77 8.13
C VAL A 413 25.74 15.17 7.72
N ILE A 414 26.16 15.30 6.46
CA ILE A 414 26.60 16.56 5.85
C ILE A 414 25.57 17.10 4.86
N LEU A 415 24.62 16.27 4.40
CA LEU A 415 23.61 16.64 3.41
C LEU A 415 22.44 15.67 3.46
N THR A 416 21.23 16.17 3.34
CA THR A 416 20.02 15.38 3.08
C THR A 416 19.33 15.95 1.85
N LEU A 417 19.03 15.11 0.88
CA LEU A 417 18.33 15.44 -0.36
C LEU A 417 17.04 14.64 -0.47
N TYR A 418 15.98 15.25 -0.96
CA TYR A 418 14.68 14.62 -1.12
C TYR A 418 14.05 14.99 -2.46
N ASP A 419 13.50 13.99 -3.16
CA ASP A 419 12.72 14.13 -4.39
C ASP A 419 13.45 15.00 -5.45
N ARG A 420 12.95 16.18 -5.74
CA ARG A 420 13.49 17.09 -6.78
C ARG A 420 14.90 17.59 -6.50
N GLU A 421 15.31 17.64 -5.26
CA GLU A 421 16.68 18.01 -4.90
C GLU A 421 17.70 16.98 -5.43
N LEU A 422 17.27 15.74 -5.66
CA LEU A 422 18.08 14.68 -6.26
C LEU A 422 18.26 14.82 -7.78
N LEU A 423 17.42 15.61 -8.46
CA LEU A 423 17.46 15.76 -9.92
C LEU A 423 18.63 16.62 -10.41
N SER A 424 19.30 17.35 -9.52
CA SER A 424 20.40 18.24 -9.85
C SER A 424 21.56 18.11 -8.88
N ALA A 425 22.73 18.60 -9.28
CA ALA A 425 23.87 18.65 -8.40
C ALA A 425 23.66 19.66 -7.27
N HIS A 426 23.93 19.22 -6.05
CA HIS A 426 23.98 20.09 -4.87
C HIS A 426 25.35 20.77 -4.77
N THR A 427 25.35 22.07 -4.51
CA THR A 427 26.57 22.87 -4.23
C THR A 427 26.58 23.20 -2.74
N PHE A 428 27.65 22.86 -2.05
CA PHE A 428 27.78 23.12 -0.62
C PHE A 428 28.11 24.61 -0.38
N ASP A 429 27.31 25.28 0.43
CA ASP A 429 27.55 26.66 0.85
C ASP A 429 28.91 26.82 1.56
N THR A 430 29.22 25.84 2.41
CA THR A 430 30.54 25.71 3.05
C THR A 430 31.19 24.45 2.54
N PRO A 431 32.27 24.55 1.73
CA PRO A 431 32.97 23.37 1.22
C PRO A 431 33.50 22.47 2.33
N VAL A 432 33.34 21.16 2.18
CA VAL A 432 33.69 20.15 3.18
C VAL A 432 35.08 19.58 2.87
N PRO A 433 36.07 19.76 3.76
CA PRO A 433 37.41 19.19 3.56
C PRO A 433 37.36 17.66 3.71
N VAL A 434 38.03 16.94 2.82
CA VAL A 434 38.10 15.49 2.79
C VAL A 434 39.55 15.06 2.75
N ARG A 435 39.87 13.96 3.45
CA ARG A 435 41.21 13.40 3.56
C ARG A 435 41.25 11.95 3.06
N PRO A 436 42.42 11.46 2.63
CA PRO A 436 42.57 10.04 2.35
C PRO A 436 42.20 9.18 3.55
N GLY A 437 41.36 8.17 3.34
CA GLY A 437 40.83 7.30 4.40
C GLY A 437 39.48 7.75 4.96
N ASP A 438 38.98 8.93 4.63
CA ASP A 438 37.63 9.34 5.01
C ASP A 438 36.59 8.46 4.34
N ARG A 439 35.55 8.10 5.10
CA ARG A 439 34.47 7.23 4.64
C ARG A 439 33.26 8.07 4.25
N LEU A 440 32.82 7.91 3.02
CA LEU A 440 31.58 8.48 2.51
C LEU A 440 30.51 7.40 2.51
N ASP A 441 29.45 7.61 3.26
CA ASP A 441 28.25 6.77 3.33
C ASP A 441 27.06 7.55 2.77
N ILE A 442 26.23 6.89 1.93
CA ILE A 442 24.99 7.46 1.40
C ILE A 442 23.86 6.47 1.71
N LEU A 443 22.95 6.86 2.61
CA LEU A 443 21.77 6.08 2.94
C LEU A 443 20.62 6.58 2.08
N VAL A 444 20.09 5.71 1.20
CA VAL A 444 18.95 6.04 0.33
C VAL A 444 17.72 5.26 0.75
N GLU A 445 16.61 5.98 0.92
CA GLU A 445 15.30 5.44 1.29
C GLU A 445 14.38 5.35 0.07
N ASN A 446 13.73 4.21 -0.11
CA ASN A 446 12.53 4.06 -0.93
C ASN A 446 11.33 4.52 -0.09
N MET A 447 10.66 5.61 -0.47
CA MET A 447 9.52 6.17 0.26
C MET A 447 8.16 5.68 -0.26
N GLY A 448 8.16 4.80 -1.24
CA GLY A 448 7.01 4.27 -1.96
C GLY A 448 7.15 4.53 -3.46
N ARG A 449 7.00 3.47 -4.29
CA ARG A 449 6.87 3.67 -5.74
C ARG A 449 5.47 4.16 -6.05
N VAL A 450 5.37 5.01 -7.07
CA VAL A 450 4.07 5.55 -7.47
C VAL A 450 3.08 4.43 -7.79
N ASN A 451 1.87 4.56 -7.26
CA ASN A 451 0.76 3.65 -7.54
C ASN A 451 -0.10 4.13 -8.72
N TYR A 452 -0.10 5.44 -9.00
CA TYR A 452 -0.83 6.02 -10.13
C TYR A 452 -0.01 7.14 -10.76
N SER A 453 0.54 6.91 -11.96
CA SER A 453 1.32 7.89 -12.73
C SER A 453 1.70 7.32 -14.09
N TYR A 454 1.97 8.19 -15.07
CA TYR A 454 2.67 7.83 -16.31
C TYR A 454 4.16 7.51 -16.10
N LYS A 455 4.67 7.67 -14.87
CA LYS A 455 6.08 7.46 -14.51
C LYS A 455 6.35 6.06 -13.93
N LEU A 456 5.41 5.10 -13.99
CA LEU A 456 5.58 3.75 -13.44
C LEU A 456 6.92 3.09 -13.85
N GLU A 457 7.30 3.21 -15.11
CA GLU A 457 8.53 2.61 -15.63
C GLU A 457 9.83 3.29 -15.15
N ARG A 458 9.72 4.41 -14.44
CA ARG A 458 10.85 5.23 -13.95
C ARG A 458 10.98 5.18 -12.43
N GLN A 459 10.51 4.11 -11.80
CA GLN A 459 10.42 4.00 -10.34
C GLN A 459 11.56 3.18 -9.73
N ARG A 460 12.74 3.11 -10.37
CA ARG A 460 13.92 2.55 -9.71
C ARG A 460 14.30 3.40 -8.51
N LYS A 461 14.67 2.72 -7.41
CA LYS A 461 15.04 3.34 -6.14
C LYS A 461 16.52 3.11 -5.84
N GLY A 462 17.06 3.88 -4.91
CA GLY A 462 18.49 3.90 -4.65
C GLY A 462 19.23 4.86 -5.58
N ILE A 463 20.44 4.51 -6.01
CA ILE A 463 21.26 5.25 -6.99
C ILE A 463 21.50 4.31 -8.17
N ASP A 464 20.99 4.62 -9.38
CA ASP A 464 21.02 3.69 -10.51
C ASP A 464 22.22 3.93 -11.47
N SER A 465 22.87 5.09 -11.45
CA SER A 465 23.90 5.44 -12.44
C SER A 465 25.24 5.81 -11.82
N ALA A 466 25.34 6.91 -11.10
CA ALA A 466 26.62 7.42 -10.65
C ALA A 466 26.53 8.32 -9.40
N VAL A 467 27.66 8.46 -8.72
CA VAL A 467 27.91 9.55 -7.78
C VAL A 467 29.02 10.43 -8.36
N VAL A 468 28.74 11.72 -8.51
CA VAL A 468 29.68 12.70 -9.09
C VAL A 468 30.10 13.68 -7.99
N ILE A 469 31.40 13.79 -7.74
CA ILE A 469 32.04 14.68 -6.78
C ILE A 469 32.87 15.70 -7.57
N ASN A 470 32.60 17.00 -7.35
CA ASN A 470 33.35 18.09 -8.02
C ASN A 470 33.46 17.89 -9.55
N ASP A 471 32.36 17.48 -10.20
CA ASP A 471 32.29 17.20 -11.64
C ASP A 471 33.04 15.94 -12.12
N HIS A 472 33.54 15.09 -11.21
CA HIS A 472 34.18 13.81 -11.51
C HIS A 472 33.37 12.64 -10.94
N GLN A 473 33.15 11.61 -11.77
CA GLN A 473 32.49 10.38 -11.30
C GLN A 473 33.41 9.66 -10.30
N HIS A 474 32.82 9.30 -9.14
CA HIS A 474 33.49 8.51 -8.12
C HIS A 474 33.17 7.02 -8.29
N TYR A 475 34.18 6.16 -8.10
CA TYR A 475 34.12 4.72 -8.33
C TYR A 475 34.44 3.92 -7.07
N GLY A 476 34.03 2.65 -7.05
CA GLY A 476 34.31 1.72 -5.97
C GLY A 476 33.32 1.85 -4.81
N TRP A 477 32.19 1.15 -4.93
CA TRP A 477 31.09 1.23 -3.99
C TRP A 477 30.80 -0.13 -3.39
N ASP A 478 30.69 -0.19 -2.07
CA ASP A 478 30.07 -1.28 -1.34
C ASP A 478 28.60 -0.90 -1.09
N MET A 479 27.68 -1.77 -1.50
CA MET A 479 26.24 -1.56 -1.46
C MET A 479 25.58 -2.59 -0.56
N MET A 480 24.92 -2.14 0.51
CA MET A 480 24.25 -3.00 1.49
C MET A 480 22.74 -2.80 1.41
N THR A 481 22.01 -3.86 1.16
CA THR A 481 20.55 -3.87 1.21
C THR A 481 20.08 -3.90 2.68
N LEU A 482 19.23 -2.97 3.04
CA LEU A 482 18.66 -2.81 4.37
C LEU A 482 17.12 -2.85 4.26
N ASP A 483 16.60 -4.02 3.92
CA ASP A 483 15.17 -4.29 3.89
C ASP A 483 14.58 -4.46 5.30
N GLU A 484 13.30 -4.71 5.39
CA GLU A 484 12.59 -4.86 6.68
C GLU A 484 13.20 -5.96 7.55
N GLU A 485 13.55 -7.10 6.96
CA GLU A 485 14.13 -8.24 7.69
C GLU A 485 15.55 -7.91 8.17
N ALA A 486 16.37 -7.35 7.29
CA ALA A 486 17.74 -6.96 7.63
C ALA A 486 17.78 -5.93 8.76
N LEU A 487 16.87 -4.94 8.74
CA LEU A 487 16.78 -3.91 9.78
C LEU A 487 16.23 -4.46 11.09
N SER A 488 15.16 -5.26 11.05
CA SER A 488 14.55 -5.85 12.26
C SER A 488 15.45 -6.84 13.00
N ALA A 489 16.39 -7.45 12.28
CA ALA A 489 17.39 -8.36 12.85
C ALA A 489 18.57 -7.63 13.53
N MET A 490 18.68 -6.30 13.40
CA MET A 490 19.72 -5.52 14.06
C MET A 490 19.38 -5.34 15.54
N VAL A 491 20.34 -5.65 16.41
CA VAL A 491 20.17 -5.54 17.88
C VAL A 491 21.06 -4.41 18.39
N PRO A 492 20.47 -3.25 18.75
CA PRO A 492 21.25 -2.19 19.38
C PRO A 492 21.82 -2.64 20.73
N THR A 493 23.08 -2.28 20.97
CA THR A 493 23.77 -2.52 22.24
C THR A 493 24.42 -1.21 22.68
N GLY A 494 24.20 -0.79 23.92
CA GLY A 494 24.70 0.50 24.42
C GLY A 494 23.61 1.57 24.48
N CYS A 495 24.00 2.82 24.68
CA CYS A 495 23.10 3.97 24.84
C CYS A 495 23.65 5.22 24.13
N ASP A 496 24.48 5.06 23.11
CA ASP A 496 25.12 6.16 22.40
C ASP A 496 24.50 6.34 21.02
N ALA A 497 23.35 7.02 20.95
CA ALA A 497 22.83 7.49 19.68
C ALA A 497 23.61 8.73 19.22
N PRO A 498 24.11 8.76 17.97
CA PRO A 498 24.76 9.94 17.45
C PRO A 498 23.73 11.05 17.27
N ALA A 499 24.05 12.25 17.68
CA ALA A 499 23.26 13.42 17.32
C ALA A 499 23.32 13.63 15.79
N ASN A 500 22.18 13.88 15.16
CA ASN A 500 22.04 14.15 13.73
C ASN A 500 22.52 13.02 12.80
N ALA A 501 22.37 11.76 13.18
CA ALA A 501 22.67 10.61 12.30
C ALA A 501 21.69 9.46 12.55
N PRO A 502 21.44 8.61 11.54
CA PRO A 502 20.52 7.48 11.68
C PRO A 502 20.92 6.52 12.80
N ALA A 503 19.95 6.14 13.63
CA ALA A 503 20.15 5.22 14.74
C ALA A 503 18.97 4.25 14.89
N LEU A 504 19.24 3.07 15.48
CA LEU A 504 18.21 2.17 15.95
C LEU A 504 18.08 2.28 17.48
N HIS A 505 16.84 2.33 17.93
CA HIS A 505 16.44 2.42 19.31
C HIS A 505 15.60 1.21 19.71
N SER A 506 15.98 0.52 20.78
CA SER A 506 15.24 -0.58 21.34
C SER A 506 14.51 -0.10 22.60
N LEU A 507 13.20 -0.35 22.66
CA LEU A 507 12.37 0.05 23.79
C LEU A 507 11.50 -1.13 24.23
N THR A 508 11.02 -1.07 25.48
CA THR A 508 10.05 -2.06 25.99
C THR A 508 8.90 -1.38 26.72
N PHE A 509 7.75 -2.04 26.72
CA PHE A 509 6.59 -1.68 27.52
C PHE A 509 5.85 -2.94 27.99
N GLN A 510 5.00 -2.80 29.01
CA GLN A 510 4.20 -3.89 29.56
C GLN A 510 2.75 -3.79 29.09
N ALA A 511 2.23 -4.90 28.55
CA ALA A 511 0.83 -5.06 28.23
C ALA A 511 0.24 -6.19 29.10
N PRO A 512 -0.45 -5.88 30.21
CA PRO A 512 -1.00 -6.91 31.11
C PRO A 512 -2.12 -7.73 30.48
N GLU A 513 -2.74 -7.22 29.44
CA GLU A 513 -3.72 -7.87 28.58
C GLU A 513 -3.56 -7.32 27.15
N ARG A 514 -4.05 -8.03 26.15
CA ARG A 514 -3.99 -7.58 24.76
C ARG A 514 -5.23 -6.77 24.41
N ALA A 515 -5.03 -5.50 24.07
CA ALA A 515 -6.04 -4.58 23.57
C ALA A 515 -5.43 -3.70 22.49
N ASP A 516 -6.23 -3.17 21.58
CA ASP A 516 -5.76 -2.23 20.57
C ASP A 516 -5.13 -1.00 21.22
N THR A 517 -4.09 -0.47 20.60
CA THR A 517 -3.40 0.73 21.09
C THR A 517 -2.81 1.52 19.92
N PHE A 518 -2.34 2.72 20.21
CA PHE A 518 -1.76 3.62 19.21
C PHE A 518 -0.41 4.15 19.71
N LEU A 519 0.61 4.02 18.88
CA LEU A 519 1.96 4.45 19.19
C LEU A 519 2.14 5.91 18.81
N ALA A 520 2.42 6.76 19.78
CA ALA A 520 2.77 8.16 19.59
C ALA A 520 4.28 8.37 19.78
N LEU A 521 4.87 9.18 18.90
CA LEU A 521 6.32 9.43 18.82
C LEU A 521 6.63 10.95 18.88
N PRO A 522 6.23 11.67 19.96
CA PRO A 522 6.51 13.09 20.07
C PRO A 522 8.01 13.35 20.18
N GLY A 523 8.52 14.27 19.36
CA GLY A 523 9.95 14.63 19.31
C GLY A 523 10.80 13.79 18.37
N TRP A 524 10.28 12.66 17.86
CA TRP A 524 10.93 11.87 16.82
C TRP A 524 10.74 12.52 15.44
N GLY A 525 11.71 12.34 14.54
CA GLY A 525 11.68 12.96 13.21
C GLY A 525 11.02 12.09 12.16
N LYS A 526 11.74 11.07 11.70
CA LYS A 526 11.32 10.19 10.60
C LYS A 526 11.94 8.80 10.76
N GLY A 527 11.15 7.79 10.40
CA GLY A 527 11.69 6.43 10.42
C GLY A 527 10.67 5.33 10.27
N VAL A 528 11.01 4.16 10.83
CA VAL A 528 10.21 2.93 10.77
C VAL A 528 10.14 2.29 12.15
N VAL A 529 9.01 1.68 12.48
CA VAL A 529 8.79 1.00 13.76
C VAL A 529 8.48 -0.48 13.55
N TRP A 530 9.11 -1.32 14.36
CA TRP A 530 8.80 -2.74 14.53
C TRP A 530 8.28 -3.00 15.93
N LEU A 531 7.24 -3.83 16.03
CA LEU A 531 6.71 -4.35 17.29
C LEU A 531 6.88 -5.87 17.30
N ASN A 532 7.63 -6.41 18.26
CA ASN A 532 7.86 -7.85 18.38
C ASN A 532 8.38 -8.52 17.10
N GLY A 533 9.07 -7.78 16.23
CA GLY A 533 9.56 -8.19 14.92
C GLY A 533 8.60 -7.95 13.75
N PHE A 534 7.38 -7.50 14.00
CA PHE A 534 6.43 -7.12 12.97
C PHE A 534 6.59 -5.65 12.61
N THR A 535 6.70 -5.31 11.32
CA THR A 535 6.84 -3.93 10.86
C THR A 535 5.49 -3.22 10.90
N LEU A 536 5.34 -2.24 11.81
CA LEU A 536 4.13 -1.43 11.90
C LEU A 536 4.01 -0.46 10.73
N GLY A 537 5.11 0.17 10.35
CA GLY A 537 5.14 1.12 9.26
C GLY A 537 6.06 2.31 9.49
N ARG A 538 5.96 3.29 8.58
CA ARG A 538 6.69 4.55 8.63
C ARG A 538 6.02 5.54 9.56
N PHE A 539 6.83 6.38 10.18
CA PHE A 539 6.39 7.62 10.83
C PHE A 539 7.19 8.80 10.28
N TRP A 540 6.58 9.98 10.28
CA TRP A 540 7.24 11.23 9.93
C TRP A 540 6.58 12.40 10.67
N GLU A 541 7.39 13.28 11.30
CA GLU A 541 6.90 14.46 12.04
C GLU A 541 6.02 15.40 11.20
N LYS A 542 6.20 15.37 9.87
CA LYS A 542 5.39 16.16 8.94
C LYS A 542 3.89 15.85 9.04
N GLY A 543 3.53 14.64 9.50
CA GLY A 543 2.13 14.24 9.53
C GLY A 543 1.51 14.11 8.13
N PRO A 544 0.16 14.04 8.05
CA PRO A 544 -0.80 14.27 9.13
C PRO A 544 -0.85 13.18 10.22
N GLN A 545 -0.61 11.91 9.87
CA GLN A 545 -0.65 10.81 10.84
C GLN A 545 0.35 11.04 11.98
N LYS A 546 -0.16 11.13 13.23
CA LYS A 546 0.63 11.34 14.44
C LYS A 546 0.82 10.10 15.28
N ARG A 547 -0.04 9.09 15.11
CA ARG A 547 0.02 7.82 15.83
C ARG A 547 -0.10 6.65 14.89
N LEU A 548 0.69 5.60 15.12
CA LEU A 548 0.62 4.34 14.40
C LEU A 548 -0.32 3.38 15.13
N TYR A 549 -1.25 2.77 14.42
CA TYR A 549 -2.17 1.77 14.96
C TYR A 549 -1.45 0.45 15.28
N ILE A 550 -1.75 -0.11 16.43
CA ILE A 550 -1.29 -1.42 16.89
C ILE A 550 -2.51 -2.28 17.23
N PRO A 551 -2.89 -3.22 16.38
CA PRO A 551 -3.94 -4.19 16.69
C PRO A 551 -3.49 -5.17 17.77
N ALA A 552 -4.40 -5.52 18.68
CA ALA A 552 -4.15 -6.40 19.83
C ALA A 552 -3.49 -7.75 19.47
N PRO A 553 -3.78 -8.40 18.33
CA PRO A 553 -3.10 -9.66 17.95
C PRO A 553 -1.59 -9.56 17.83
N LEU A 554 -1.03 -8.38 17.55
CA LEU A 554 0.42 -8.16 17.46
C LEU A 554 1.10 -8.04 18.84
N LEU A 555 0.31 -7.82 19.90
CA LEU A 555 0.80 -7.71 21.26
C LEU A 555 0.98 -9.09 21.92
N ARG A 556 1.91 -9.15 22.85
CA ARG A 556 2.09 -10.24 23.81
C ARG A 556 1.56 -9.78 25.17
N GLU A 557 1.00 -10.69 25.95
CA GLU A 557 0.79 -10.42 27.37
C GLU A 557 2.14 -10.32 28.08
N GLY A 558 2.33 -9.29 28.89
CA GLY A 558 3.60 -8.96 29.51
C GLY A 558 4.46 -8.04 28.66
N GLU A 559 5.75 -8.35 28.55
CA GLU A 559 6.72 -7.48 27.86
C GLU A 559 6.58 -7.52 26.34
N ASN A 560 6.50 -6.32 25.76
CA ASN A 560 6.54 -6.08 24.31
C ASN A 560 7.78 -5.26 23.96
N LYS A 561 8.38 -5.56 22.80
CA LYS A 561 9.59 -4.92 22.32
C LYS A 561 9.29 -4.06 21.10
N LEU A 562 9.71 -2.81 21.16
CA LEU A 562 9.73 -1.89 20.02
C LEU A 562 11.17 -1.77 19.53
N LEU A 563 11.35 -1.77 18.22
CA LEU A 563 12.56 -1.34 17.54
C LEU A 563 12.19 -0.16 16.65
N ILE A 564 12.92 0.94 16.77
CA ILE A 564 12.66 2.15 16.01
C ILE A 564 13.93 2.52 15.25
N LEU A 565 13.87 2.53 13.92
CA LEU A 565 14.86 3.20 13.10
C LEU A 565 14.47 4.68 13.04
N GLU A 566 15.36 5.55 13.47
CA GLU A 566 15.22 7.00 13.40
C GLU A 566 16.31 7.56 12.49
N THR A 567 15.93 8.36 11.51
CA THR A 567 16.85 8.80 10.45
C THR A 567 17.28 10.25 10.56
N GLU A 568 16.63 11.06 11.40
CA GLU A 568 16.94 12.51 11.56
C GLU A 568 17.91 12.80 12.72
N GLY A 569 18.34 11.75 13.44
CA GLY A 569 19.17 11.90 14.64
C GLY A 569 18.43 12.58 15.79
N ARG A 570 17.14 12.31 15.92
CA ARG A 570 16.28 12.84 16.98
C ARG A 570 15.82 11.72 17.89
N SER A 571 15.47 12.08 19.10
CA SER A 571 14.85 11.17 20.07
C SER A 571 13.84 11.94 20.91
N GLY A 572 12.86 11.23 21.43
CA GLY A 572 11.80 11.80 22.22
C GLY A 572 11.12 10.74 23.08
N GLU A 573 9.93 11.05 23.55
CA GLU A 573 9.14 10.09 24.30
C GLU A 573 8.40 9.13 23.35
N VAL A 574 8.05 7.95 23.85
CA VAL A 574 7.28 6.94 23.14
C VAL A 574 6.10 6.53 24.01
N TRP A 575 4.88 6.76 23.53
CA TRP A 575 3.66 6.53 24.28
C TRP A 575 2.72 5.54 23.57
N LEU A 576 2.13 4.63 24.35
CA LEU A 576 1.05 3.74 23.92
C LEU A 576 -0.27 4.36 24.40
N CYS A 577 -1.10 4.83 23.49
CA CYS A 577 -2.34 5.57 23.72
C CYS A 577 -3.57 4.74 23.33
N ASP A 578 -4.74 5.07 23.86
CA ASP A 578 -6.01 4.39 23.58
C ASP A 578 -6.88 5.06 22.49
N GLU A 579 -6.44 6.21 21.98
CA GLU A 579 -7.14 6.91 20.91
C GLU A 579 -6.19 7.16 19.71
N PRO A 580 -6.70 7.10 18.46
CA PRO A 580 -5.94 7.46 17.26
C PRO A 580 -5.67 8.96 17.20
N ASP A 581 -4.69 9.32 16.39
CA ASP A 581 -4.42 10.69 15.98
C ASP A 581 -3.90 10.67 14.54
N LEU A 582 -4.76 11.05 13.62
CA LEU A 582 -4.46 11.11 12.18
C LEU A 582 -4.17 12.54 11.70
N GLY A 583 -4.19 13.52 12.62
CA GLY A 583 -3.94 14.93 12.33
C GLY A 583 -5.16 15.76 11.98
#